data_bb49e55c4ed95540d1228dc5bb8841d7
#
_entry.id   bb49e55c4ed95540d1228dc5bb8841d7
#
_cell.length_a   1.000
_cell.length_b   1.000
_cell.length_c   1.000
_cell.angle_alpha   90.00
_cell.angle_beta   90.00
_cell.angle_gamma   90.00
#
_symmetry.space_group_name_H-M   'P 1'
#
loop_
_entity.id
_entity.type
_entity.pdbx_description
1 polymer ?
#
loop_
_entity_poly.entity_id
_entity_poly.type
_entity_poly.pdbx_seq_one_letter_code
_entity_poly.pdbx_strand_id
1 'polypeptide(L)'
;DATVLSADESAAPGSASVIGPTSPAPEARSPVEPARGVAAVAPAASAAVSEAYSWPPSTRITYELTGNYRGEVHGSATVDWIRVGSRYQVHLDVLVGPSFSPLFSRRMTSEGQLSDAGLFPERYDEDSKAMFRDRRRAQVLLEPDAVVLSTGQRVERVTGVQDTASQFVQLAYLFSRHPEMLTPGGTVDIPLALPRRMSV
;
A
#
# COMPACT_ATOMS: atom_id res chain seq x y z
N ASP A 1 -44.58 -2.06 -10.93
CA ASP A 1 -44.20 -0.92 -11.76
C ASP A 1 -42.75 -0.51 -11.44
N ALA A 2 -41.96 -0.72 -12.45
CA ALA A 2 -40.55 -0.41 -12.44
C ALA A 2 -40.33 1.09 -12.70
N THR A 3 -39.43 1.71 -12.01
CA THR A 3 -38.84 2.97 -12.47
C THR A 3 -37.32 2.90 -12.38
N VAL A 4 -36.74 2.74 -13.54
CA VAL A 4 -35.32 2.90 -13.85
C VAL A 4 -35.04 4.40 -13.90
N LEU A 5 -34.03 4.84 -13.18
CA LEU A 5 -33.39 6.15 -13.42
C LEU A 5 -31.95 5.95 -13.84
N SER A 6 -31.77 6.01 -15.15
CA SER A 6 -30.51 6.35 -15.80
C SER A 6 -30.21 7.83 -15.57
N ALA A 7 -29.00 8.15 -15.23
CA ALA A 7 -28.42 9.47 -15.45
C ALA A 7 -27.04 9.27 -16.09
N ASP A 8 -27.05 9.44 -17.38
CA ASP A 8 -25.99 9.85 -18.29
C ASP A 8 -25.79 11.36 -18.14
N GLU A 9 -24.58 11.83 -18.10
CA GLU A 9 -24.17 13.15 -18.61
C GLU A 9 -22.65 13.31 -18.47
N SER A 10 -21.93 13.06 -19.45
CA SER A 10 -21.00 13.73 -20.32
C SER A 10 -20.91 15.27 -20.12
N ALA A 11 -19.69 15.77 -19.87
CA ALA A 11 -19.14 16.99 -20.48
C ALA A 11 -17.70 17.29 -19.96
N ALA A 12 -16.70 17.11 -20.78
CA ALA A 12 -15.60 18.06 -20.92
C ALA A 12 -16.07 19.12 -21.94
N PRO A 13 -15.50 20.32 -22.07
CA PRO A 13 -14.10 20.60 -22.35
C PRO A 13 -13.58 21.95 -21.78
N GLY A 14 -12.28 22.22 -21.93
CA GLY A 14 -11.75 23.57 -21.69
C GLY A 14 -10.24 23.68 -21.86
N SER A 15 -9.79 23.59 -23.10
CA SER A 15 -8.47 24.08 -23.49
C SER A 15 -8.39 25.61 -23.36
N ALA A 16 -7.34 26.14 -22.75
CA ALA A 16 -6.91 27.51 -22.96
C ALA A 16 -5.39 27.57 -23.09
N SER A 17 -4.94 27.70 -24.31
CA SER A 17 -3.62 28.19 -24.70
C SER A 17 -3.44 29.64 -24.29
N VAL A 18 -2.31 30.01 -23.70
CA VAL A 18 -1.81 31.40 -23.72
C VAL A 18 -0.32 31.40 -24.04
N ILE A 19 -0.06 32.02 -25.09
CA ILE A 19 1.06 32.51 -25.87
C ILE A 19 2.14 33.15 -24.97
N GLY A 20 3.43 32.90 -25.32
CA GLY A 20 4.60 33.61 -24.78
C GLY A 20 4.74 35.06 -25.24
N PRO A 21 5.79 35.73 -24.80
CA PRO A 21 6.78 36.17 -25.80
C PRO A 21 8.28 36.04 -25.35
N THR A 22 9.06 35.58 -26.29
CA THR A 22 10.24 36.19 -26.94
C THR A 22 11.33 36.85 -26.09
N SER A 23 12.53 36.26 -26.23
CA SER A 23 13.90 36.70 -25.99
C SER A 23 14.21 38.14 -26.50
N PRO A 24 15.27 38.81 -26.01
CA PRO A 24 16.55 38.66 -26.71
C PRO A 24 17.80 38.61 -25.80
N ALA A 25 18.83 37.95 -26.29
CA ALA A 25 20.22 38.21 -25.97
C ALA A 25 20.68 39.48 -26.70
N PRO A 26 21.77 40.14 -26.27
CA PRO A 26 23.09 39.78 -26.79
C PRO A 26 24.32 40.06 -25.86
N GLU A 27 25.40 39.49 -26.31
CA GLU A 27 26.79 39.97 -26.41
C GLU A 27 27.81 39.66 -25.37
N ALA A 28 28.83 39.09 -25.94
CA ALA A 28 30.12 38.69 -25.50
C ALA A 28 31.02 39.76 -24.87
N ARG A 29 31.89 39.32 -23.93
CA ARG A 29 33.29 39.71 -23.81
C ARG A 29 34.08 38.76 -22.91
N SER A 30 35.05 38.07 -23.48
CA SER A 30 36.23 37.49 -22.83
C SER A 30 37.35 38.56 -22.87
N PRO A 31 38.54 38.39 -22.28
CA PRO A 31 39.04 37.45 -21.27
C PRO A 31 39.83 38.15 -20.15
N VAL A 32 40.04 37.50 -19.00
CA VAL A 32 41.28 37.65 -18.19
C VAL A 32 41.51 36.38 -17.36
N GLU A 33 42.59 35.71 -17.57
CA GLU A 33 43.27 34.74 -16.72
C GLU A 33 44.47 35.45 -16.05
N PRO A 34 45.20 34.89 -15.06
CA PRO A 34 44.97 33.79 -14.13
C PRO A 34 45.19 34.15 -12.62
N ALA A 35 44.65 33.40 -11.70
CA ALA A 35 45.21 33.31 -10.35
C ALA A 35 45.03 31.92 -9.74
N ARG A 36 46.15 31.38 -9.36
CA ARG A 36 46.49 30.13 -8.72
C ARG A 36 45.55 29.67 -7.61
N GLY A 37 45.16 28.41 -7.67
CA GLY A 37 45.25 27.36 -6.69
C GLY A 37 44.82 27.65 -5.24
N VAL A 38 43.63 27.16 -4.93
CA VAL A 38 43.33 26.55 -3.62
C VAL A 38 42.53 25.27 -3.93
N ALA A 39 43.13 24.14 -3.59
CA ALA A 39 42.48 22.86 -3.65
C ALA A 39 41.24 22.91 -2.77
N ALA A 40 40.07 22.98 -3.41
CA ALA A 40 38.81 22.74 -2.72
C ALA A 40 38.79 21.26 -2.32
N VAL A 41 39.02 21.01 -1.06
CA VAL A 41 38.67 19.74 -0.41
C VAL A 41 37.19 19.57 -0.62
N ALA A 42 36.82 18.69 -1.53
CA ALA A 42 35.45 18.24 -1.68
C ALA A 42 35.01 17.69 -0.31
N PRO A 43 33.87 18.14 0.24
CA PRO A 43 33.31 17.45 1.40
C PRO A 43 33.04 16.01 0.95
N ALA A 44 33.74 15.08 1.61
CA ALA A 44 33.40 13.67 1.51
C ALA A 44 31.90 13.58 1.82
N ALA A 45 31.12 13.24 0.82
CA ALA A 45 29.73 12.88 1.02
C ALA A 45 29.76 11.73 2.03
N SER A 46 29.39 12.04 3.26
CA SER A 46 29.16 11.05 4.29
C SER A 46 28.07 10.18 3.71
N ALA A 47 28.46 9.01 3.20
CA ALA A 47 27.51 7.97 2.88
C ALA A 47 26.77 7.69 4.17
N ALA A 48 25.55 8.22 4.27
CA ALA A 48 24.63 7.86 5.33
C ALA A 48 24.51 6.33 5.24
N VAL A 49 25.12 5.66 6.22
CA VAL A 49 24.93 4.23 6.42
C VAL A 49 23.43 4.09 6.66
N SER A 50 22.70 3.65 5.66
CA SER A 50 21.28 3.36 5.77
C SER A 50 21.19 2.22 6.79
N GLU A 51 20.89 2.56 8.06
CA GLU A 51 20.69 1.55 9.08
C GLU A 51 19.61 0.60 8.58
N ALA A 52 19.96 -0.69 8.54
CA ALA A 52 19.02 -1.73 8.13
C ALA A 52 17.80 -1.65 9.06
N TYR A 53 16.60 -1.60 8.50
CA TYR A 53 15.37 -1.54 9.26
C TYR A 53 15.25 -2.76 10.18
N SER A 54 15.11 -2.50 11.48
CA SER A 54 14.91 -3.56 12.46
C SER A 54 13.41 -3.90 12.53
N TRP A 55 13.03 -5.01 11.91
CA TRP A 55 11.68 -5.52 12.00
C TRP A 55 11.28 -5.81 13.46
N PRO A 56 10.08 -5.40 13.89
CA PRO A 56 9.64 -5.65 15.25
C PRO A 56 9.54 -7.16 15.55
N PRO A 57 9.64 -7.55 16.83
CA PRO A 57 9.34 -8.91 17.25
C PRO A 57 7.87 -9.25 16.98
N SER A 58 7.54 -10.53 17.06
CA SER A 58 6.14 -10.99 16.94
C SER A 58 5.25 -10.25 17.92
N THR A 59 4.13 -9.71 17.42
CA THR A 59 3.27 -8.79 18.16
C THR A 59 1.81 -9.07 17.84
N ARG A 60 0.93 -8.93 18.84
CA ARG A 60 -0.52 -8.97 18.68
C ARG A 60 -1.10 -7.61 19.04
N ILE A 61 -1.96 -7.07 18.19
CA ILE A 61 -2.70 -5.83 18.41
C ILE A 61 -4.19 -6.12 18.26
N THR A 62 -4.98 -5.68 19.21
CA THR A 62 -6.44 -5.80 19.17
C THR A 62 -7.08 -4.42 19.12
N TYR A 63 -8.05 -4.26 18.24
CA TYR A 63 -8.82 -3.05 18.05
C TYR A 63 -10.29 -3.30 18.41
N GLU A 64 -10.90 -2.33 19.06
CA GLU A 64 -12.34 -2.24 19.16
C GLU A 64 -12.87 -1.46 17.95
N LEU A 65 -13.88 -2.01 17.29
CA LEU A 65 -14.51 -1.40 16.13
C LEU A 65 -15.87 -0.87 16.53
N THR A 66 -16.14 0.39 16.20
CA THR A 66 -17.44 1.02 16.36
C THR A 66 -17.90 1.59 15.03
N GLY A 67 -19.16 1.47 14.71
CA GLY A 67 -19.72 1.96 13.46
C GLY A 67 -21.23 2.09 13.53
N ASN A 68 -21.84 2.58 12.46
CA ASN A 68 -23.28 2.69 12.34
C ASN A 68 -23.74 2.03 11.03
N TYR A 69 -24.49 0.95 11.18
CA TYR A 69 -25.18 0.27 10.08
C TYR A 69 -26.57 -0.17 10.56
N ARG A 70 -27.60 0.60 10.21
CA ARG A 70 -28.97 0.40 10.72
C ARG A 70 -29.05 0.40 12.25
N GLY A 71 -28.23 1.22 12.91
CA GLY A 71 -28.00 1.27 14.34
C GLY A 71 -26.51 1.14 14.66
N GLU A 72 -26.17 1.36 15.93
CA GLU A 72 -24.80 1.22 16.42
C GLU A 72 -24.34 -0.24 16.32
N VAL A 73 -23.15 -0.44 15.78
CA VAL A 73 -22.56 -1.76 15.58
C VAL A 73 -21.16 -1.76 16.20
N HIS A 74 -20.90 -2.76 17.02
CA HIS A 74 -19.59 -2.99 17.64
C HIS A 74 -18.94 -4.22 17.02
N GLY A 75 -17.63 -4.26 17.11
CA GLY A 75 -16.84 -5.38 16.64
C GLY A 75 -15.43 -5.36 17.21
N SER A 76 -14.60 -6.27 16.74
CA SER A 76 -13.19 -6.33 17.06
C SER A 76 -12.37 -6.67 15.82
N ALA A 77 -11.13 -6.19 15.79
CA ALA A 77 -10.14 -6.67 14.86
C ALA A 77 -8.86 -7.04 15.62
N THR A 78 -8.25 -8.16 15.26
CA THR A 78 -6.97 -8.60 15.83
C THR A 78 -5.98 -8.77 14.70
N VAL A 79 -4.81 -8.15 14.86
CA VAL A 79 -3.67 -8.30 13.95
C VAL A 79 -2.57 -9.04 14.67
N ASP A 80 -2.21 -10.21 14.19
CA ASP A 80 -1.05 -10.96 14.65
C ASP A 80 0.07 -10.84 13.63
N TRP A 81 1.15 -10.23 14.04
CA TRP A 81 2.41 -10.20 13.32
C TRP A 81 3.35 -11.27 13.88
N ILE A 82 3.75 -12.20 13.05
CA ILE A 82 4.65 -13.29 13.41
C ILE A 82 5.86 -13.24 12.50
N ARG A 83 7.06 -13.26 13.10
CA ARG A 83 8.33 -13.25 12.38
C ARG A 83 9.22 -14.38 12.82
N VAL A 84 9.76 -15.12 11.84
CA VAL A 84 10.77 -16.16 12.06
C VAL A 84 11.89 -15.99 11.02
N GLY A 85 13.03 -15.45 11.44
CA GLY A 85 14.13 -15.12 10.54
C GLY A 85 13.70 -14.06 9.51
N SER A 86 13.81 -14.41 8.23
CA SER A 86 13.40 -13.60 7.08
C SER A 86 11.97 -13.89 6.62
N ARG A 87 11.22 -14.78 7.27
CA ARG A 87 9.83 -15.09 6.94
C ARG A 87 8.89 -14.39 7.89
N TYR A 88 7.71 -14.04 7.35
CA TYR A 88 6.63 -13.45 8.14
C TYR A 88 5.30 -14.16 7.90
N GLN A 89 4.41 -14.02 8.86
CA GLN A 89 2.98 -14.25 8.74
C GLN A 89 2.22 -13.08 9.37
N VAL A 90 1.18 -12.62 8.69
CA VAL A 90 0.20 -11.67 9.22
C VAL A 90 -1.15 -12.35 9.26
N HIS A 91 -1.75 -12.41 10.43
CA HIS A 91 -3.15 -12.82 10.56
C HIS A 91 -3.98 -11.60 10.95
N LEU A 92 -5.04 -11.38 10.22
CA LEU A 92 -6.00 -10.30 10.48
C LEU A 92 -7.39 -10.91 10.62
N ASP A 93 -7.90 -10.94 11.84
CA ASP A 93 -9.24 -11.40 12.18
C ASP A 93 -10.14 -10.18 12.44
N VAL A 94 -11.24 -10.07 11.70
CA VAL A 94 -12.26 -9.03 11.87
C VAL A 94 -13.59 -9.68 12.23
N LEU A 95 -14.23 -9.19 13.28
CA LEU A 95 -15.51 -9.67 13.76
C LEU A 95 -16.41 -8.46 14.01
N VAL A 96 -17.59 -8.47 13.43
CA VAL A 96 -18.59 -7.41 13.59
C VAL A 96 -19.86 -8.01 14.15
N GLY A 97 -20.40 -7.41 15.21
CA GLY A 97 -21.56 -7.87 15.96
C GLY A 97 -21.18 -8.70 17.18
N PRO A 98 -22.16 -9.29 17.89
CA PRO A 98 -21.91 -10.08 19.08
C PRO A 98 -21.01 -11.28 18.81
N SER A 99 -20.06 -11.57 19.71
CA SER A 99 -19.07 -12.64 19.53
C SER A 99 -19.71 -14.03 19.40
N PHE A 100 -20.86 -14.27 20.05
CA PHE A 100 -21.59 -15.53 19.97
C PHE A 100 -22.43 -15.68 18.69
N SER A 101 -22.74 -14.58 18.00
CA SER A 101 -23.52 -14.55 16.76
C SER A 101 -23.08 -13.37 15.87
N PRO A 102 -21.90 -13.43 15.27
CA PRO A 102 -21.39 -12.32 14.50
C PRO A 102 -22.21 -12.08 13.23
N LEU A 103 -22.48 -10.81 12.95
CA LEU A 103 -23.09 -10.37 11.69
C LEU A 103 -22.16 -10.56 10.51
N PHE A 104 -20.86 -10.37 10.77
CA PHE A 104 -19.80 -10.56 9.79
C PHE A 104 -18.52 -11.01 10.49
N SER A 105 -17.83 -11.96 9.88
CA SER A 105 -16.48 -12.37 10.26
C SER A 105 -15.61 -12.51 9.04
N ARG A 106 -14.34 -12.09 9.16
CA ARG A 106 -13.35 -12.23 8.10
C ARG A 106 -12.00 -12.55 8.73
N ARG A 107 -11.41 -13.64 8.28
CA ARG A 107 -10.05 -14.02 8.62
C ARG A 107 -9.20 -13.94 7.38
N MET A 108 -8.07 -13.27 7.49
CA MET A 108 -7.12 -13.09 6.42
C MET A 108 -5.75 -13.50 6.92
N THR A 109 -4.99 -14.19 6.08
CA THR A 109 -3.62 -14.60 6.37
C THR A 109 -2.74 -14.24 5.18
N SER A 110 -1.65 -13.54 5.44
CA SER A 110 -0.59 -13.26 4.48
C SER A 110 0.70 -13.91 4.95
N GLU A 111 1.38 -14.58 4.06
CA GLU A 111 2.67 -15.21 4.31
C GLU A 111 3.66 -14.81 3.24
N GLY A 112 4.94 -14.66 3.63
CA GLY A 112 5.97 -14.30 2.67
C GLY A 112 7.32 -14.05 3.32
N GLN A 113 8.13 -13.25 2.64
CA GLN A 113 9.49 -12.93 3.04
C GLN A 113 9.64 -11.44 3.36
N LEU A 114 10.62 -11.14 4.20
CA LEU A 114 11.08 -9.79 4.49
C LEU A 114 12.21 -9.45 3.53
N SER A 115 12.17 -8.24 2.99
CA SER A 115 13.19 -7.70 2.10
C SER A 115 13.57 -6.28 2.52
N ASP A 116 14.59 -5.72 1.88
CA ASP A 116 14.98 -4.32 2.09
C ASP A 116 13.92 -3.32 1.56
N ALA A 117 13.01 -3.78 0.71
CA ALA A 117 11.88 -3.00 0.21
C ALA A 117 10.59 -3.17 1.06
N GLY A 118 10.66 -3.95 2.13
CA GLY A 118 9.52 -4.28 2.98
C GLY A 118 9.07 -5.73 2.83
N LEU A 119 7.76 -5.95 2.86
CA LEU A 119 7.17 -7.27 2.74
C LEU A 119 7.12 -7.73 1.29
N PHE A 120 7.45 -9.00 1.10
CA PHE A 120 7.29 -9.71 -0.18
C PHE A 120 6.31 -10.87 0.04
N PRO A 121 4.99 -10.64 -0.11
CA PRO A 121 3.98 -11.66 0.08
C PRO A 121 4.08 -12.74 -1.00
N GLU A 122 3.91 -14.00 -0.58
CA GLU A 122 3.93 -15.18 -1.44
C GLU A 122 2.56 -15.86 -1.51
N ARG A 123 1.78 -15.75 -0.43
CA ARG A 123 0.46 -16.36 -0.33
C ARG A 123 -0.47 -15.52 0.53
N TYR A 124 -1.70 -15.41 0.08
CA TYR A 124 -2.80 -14.80 0.80
C TYR A 124 -4.02 -15.72 0.81
N ASP A 125 -4.56 -15.95 1.99
CA ASP A 125 -5.79 -16.72 2.21
C ASP A 125 -6.82 -15.84 2.90
N GLU A 126 -8.06 -15.91 2.45
CA GLU A 126 -9.21 -15.22 3.02
C GLU A 126 -10.35 -16.19 3.28
N ASP A 127 -10.95 -16.07 4.46
CA ASP A 127 -12.16 -16.78 4.85
C ASP A 127 -13.15 -15.76 5.43
N SER A 128 -14.27 -15.57 4.77
CA SER A 128 -15.28 -14.60 5.18
C SER A 128 -16.67 -15.23 5.28
N LYS A 129 -17.42 -14.81 6.30
CA LYS A 129 -18.81 -15.21 6.54
C LYS A 129 -19.62 -13.99 6.93
N ALA A 130 -20.75 -13.79 6.28
CA ALA A 130 -21.75 -12.81 6.66
C ALA A 130 -23.03 -13.56 7.08
N MET A 131 -23.81 -12.95 7.98
CA MET A 131 -25.09 -13.49 8.41
C MET A 131 -25.99 -13.71 7.18
N PHE A 132 -26.62 -14.88 7.13
CA PHE A 132 -27.50 -15.31 6.03
C PHE A 132 -26.81 -15.46 4.66
N ARG A 133 -25.48 -15.55 4.62
CA ARG A 133 -24.73 -15.83 3.40
C ARG A 133 -23.79 -17.02 3.60
N ASP A 134 -23.52 -17.71 2.49
CA ASP A 134 -22.54 -18.79 2.48
C ASP A 134 -21.14 -18.28 2.80
N ARG A 135 -20.40 -19.14 3.48
CA ARG A 135 -18.98 -18.91 3.75
C ARG A 135 -18.19 -18.86 2.45
N ARG A 136 -17.36 -17.85 2.30
CA ARG A 136 -16.51 -17.67 1.13
C ARG A 136 -15.06 -17.81 1.53
N ARG A 137 -14.34 -18.59 0.74
CA ARG A 137 -12.89 -18.73 0.84
C ARG A 137 -12.24 -18.31 -0.45
N ALA A 138 -11.10 -17.66 -0.36
CA ALA A 138 -10.32 -17.23 -1.48
C ALA A 138 -8.84 -17.40 -1.16
N GLN A 139 -8.04 -17.73 -2.16
CA GLN A 139 -6.60 -17.81 -2.08
C GLN A 139 -6.01 -17.05 -3.24
N VAL A 140 -4.92 -16.33 -2.99
CA VAL A 140 -4.10 -15.69 -4.01
C VAL A 140 -2.67 -16.16 -3.80
N LEU A 141 -2.02 -16.62 -4.87
CA LEU A 141 -0.60 -16.95 -4.88
C LEU A 141 0.16 -15.82 -5.56
N LEU A 142 1.17 -15.32 -4.89
CA LEU A 142 2.02 -14.24 -5.39
C LEU A 142 3.39 -14.84 -5.72
N GLU A 143 3.51 -15.38 -6.92
CA GLU A 143 4.75 -15.94 -7.45
C GLU A 143 5.75 -14.83 -7.80
N PRO A 144 7.04 -15.11 -8.05
CA PRO A 144 8.04 -14.08 -8.31
C PRO A 144 7.69 -13.17 -9.49
N ASP A 145 7.09 -13.69 -10.54
CA ASP A 145 6.77 -13.01 -11.80
C ASP A 145 5.26 -12.81 -12.05
N ALA A 146 4.42 -13.45 -11.27
CA ALA A 146 2.97 -13.43 -11.49
C ALA A 146 2.15 -13.52 -10.21
N VAL A 147 0.90 -13.08 -10.30
CA VAL A 147 -0.12 -13.26 -9.28
C VAL A 147 -1.21 -14.16 -9.82
N VAL A 148 -1.49 -15.26 -9.14
CA VAL A 148 -2.59 -16.18 -9.46
C VAL A 148 -3.76 -15.85 -8.54
N LEU A 149 -4.80 -15.27 -9.13
CA LEU A 149 -6.02 -14.89 -8.42
C LEU A 149 -6.86 -16.10 -8.03
N SER A 150 -7.79 -15.95 -7.11
CA SER A 150 -8.71 -17.03 -6.69
C SER A 150 -9.62 -17.54 -7.82
N THR A 151 -9.72 -16.81 -8.90
CA THR A 151 -10.41 -17.22 -10.13
C THR A 151 -9.60 -18.17 -11.01
N GLY A 152 -8.32 -18.38 -10.69
CA GLY A 152 -7.34 -19.08 -11.54
C GLY A 152 -6.69 -18.16 -12.59
N GLN A 153 -7.10 -16.91 -12.69
CA GLN A 153 -6.48 -15.96 -13.62
C GLN A 153 -5.05 -15.64 -13.14
N ARG A 154 -4.11 -15.73 -14.06
CA ARG A 154 -2.72 -15.34 -13.89
C ARG A 154 -2.51 -13.95 -14.48
N VAL A 155 -1.96 -13.03 -13.68
CA VAL A 155 -1.62 -11.67 -14.09
C VAL A 155 -0.17 -11.37 -13.73
N GLU A 156 0.45 -10.43 -14.43
CA GLU A 156 1.82 -10.01 -14.14
C GLU A 156 1.94 -9.44 -12.73
N ARG A 157 3.01 -9.79 -12.02
CA ARG A 157 3.28 -9.27 -10.69
C ARG A 157 3.84 -7.85 -10.80
N VAL A 158 3.12 -6.89 -10.23
CA VAL A 158 3.59 -5.50 -10.11
C VAL A 158 4.56 -5.38 -8.95
N THR A 159 5.62 -4.58 -9.12
CA THR A 159 6.59 -4.31 -8.05
C THR A 159 5.91 -3.69 -6.83
N GLY A 160 6.26 -4.17 -5.64
CA GLY A 160 5.68 -3.66 -4.39
C GLY A 160 4.26 -4.13 -4.10
N VAL A 161 3.71 -5.06 -4.91
CA VAL A 161 2.35 -5.57 -4.69
C VAL A 161 2.21 -6.19 -3.30
N GLN A 162 1.11 -5.84 -2.64
CA GLN A 162 0.71 -6.37 -1.35
C GLN A 162 -0.64 -7.09 -1.47
N ASP A 163 -1.02 -7.82 -0.45
CA ASP A 163 -2.37 -8.31 -0.25
C ASP A 163 -3.11 -7.51 0.84
N THR A 164 -4.36 -7.84 1.10
CA THR A 164 -5.21 -7.12 2.05
C THR A 164 -4.68 -7.16 3.49
N ALA A 165 -3.94 -8.20 3.89
CA ALA A 165 -3.40 -8.30 5.25
C ALA A 165 -1.98 -7.69 5.35
N SER A 166 -1.11 -7.95 4.37
CA SER A 166 0.26 -7.45 4.36
C SER A 166 0.36 -5.93 4.21
N GLN A 167 -0.58 -5.27 3.50
CA GLN A 167 -0.56 -3.83 3.26
C GLN A 167 -0.44 -2.99 4.54
N PHE A 168 -1.06 -3.41 5.65
CA PHE A 168 -1.01 -2.65 6.90
C PHE A 168 0.40 -2.62 7.50
N VAL A 169 1.09 -3.76 7.46
CA VAL A 169 2.46 -3.87 7.94
C VAL A 169 3.41 -3.17 6.98
N GLN A 170 3.17 -3.26 5.67
CA GLN A 170 3.94 -2.54 4.65
C GLN A 170 3.82 -1.02 4.81
N LEU A 171 2.62 -0.50 5.09
CA LEU A 171 2.44 0.93 5.39
C LEU A 171 3.21 1.34 6.63
N ALA A 172 3.15 0.56 7.72
CA ALA A 172 3.91 0.83 8.93
C ALA A 172 5.43 0.85 8.66
N TYR A 173 5.92 -0.07 7.83
CA TYR A 173 7.31 -0.09 7.36
C TYR A 173 7.66 1.18 6.58
N LEU A 174 6.87 1.53 5.56
CA LEU A 174 7.11 2.72 4.72
C LEU A 174 7.14 4.00 5.56
N PHE A 175 6.20 4.20 6.46
CA PHE A 175 6.16 5.39 7.32
C PHE A 175 7.29 5.43 8.34
N SER A 176 7.80 4.28 8.76
CA SER A 176 8.98 4.22 9.64
C SER A 176 10.27 4.54 8.88
N ARG A 177 10.35 4.20 7.60
CA ARG A 177 11.52 4.49 6.75
C ARG A 177 11.46 5.89 6.13
N HIS A 178 10.26 6.37 5.89
CA HIS A 178 9.95 7.60 5.18
C HIS A 178 8.93 8.44 5.96
N PRO A 179 9.30 8.98 7.15
CA PRO A 179 8.40 9.76 7.99
C PRO A 179 7.89 11.03 7.28
N GLU A 180 8.59 11.51 6.25
CA GLU A 180 8.18 12.61 5.39
C GLU A 180 6.87 12.32 4.63
N MET A 181 6.50 11.06 4.44
CA MET A 181 5.22 10.66 3.83
C MET A 181 4.01 10.92 4.72
N LEU A 182 4.23 11.12 6.04
CA LEU A 182 3.18 11.39 7.02
C LEU A 182 2.74 12.86 7.03
N THR A 183 2.67 13.49 5.88
CA THR A 183 2.16 14.87 5.76
C THR A 183 0.63 14.87 5.63
N PRO A 184 -0.08 15.82 6.28
CA PRO A 184 -1.52 15.96 6.12
C PRO A 184 -1.91 16.14 4.64
N GLY A 185 -2.82 15.30 4.15
CA GLY A 185 -3.24 15.28 2.74
C GLY A 185 -2.31 14.51 1.80
N GLY A 186 -1.21 13.93 2.30
CA GLY A 186 -0.35 13.03 1.53
C GLY A 186 -1.09 11.73 1.16
N THR A 187 -0.73 11.14 0.02
CA THR A 187 -1.24 9.86 -0.46
C THR A 187 -0.09 8.89 -0.71
N VAL A 188 -0.34 7.61 -0.46
CA VAL A 188 0.59 6.52 -0.76
C VAL A 188 -0.17 5.47 -1.56
N ASP A 189 0.30 5.20 -2.77
CA ASP A 189 -0.29 4.17 -3.63
C ASP A 189 0.43 2.84 -3.41
N ILE A 190 -0.32 1.80 -3.08
CA ILE A 190 0.19 0.43 -2.93
C ILE A 190 -0.62 -0.47 -3.87
N PRO A 191 0.02 -1.13 -4.84
CA PRO A 191 -0.64 -2.13 -5.66
C PRO A 191 -1.17 -3.28 -4.79
N LEU A 192 -2.43 -3.69 -4.99
CA LEU A 192 -3.06 -4.75 -4.20
C LEU A 192 -3.49 -5.93 -5.04
N ALA A 193 -3.08 -7.12 -4.62
CA ALA A 193 -3.60 -8.38 -5.09
C ALA A 193 -4.86 -8.75 -4.28
N LEU A 194 -6.02 -8.39 -4.82
CA LEU A 194 -7.32 -8.77 -4.27
C LEU A 194 -7.73 -10.15 -4.80
N PRO A 195 -8.62 -10.89 -4.13
CA PRO A 195 -9.00 -12.24 -4.54
C PRO A 195 -9.41 -12.40 -6.00
N ARG A 196 -10.03 -11.40 -6.60
CA ARG A 196 -10.58 -11.48 -7.96
C ARG A 196 -9.99 -10.50 -8.96
N ARG A 197 -9.12 -9.59 -8.54
CA ARG A 197 -8.52 -8.56 -9.40
C ARG A 197 -7.27 -7.98 -8.78
N MET A 198 -6.44 -7.40 -9.62
CA MET A 198 -5.42 -6.44 -9.18
C MET A 198 -6.06 -5.06 -9.03
N SER A 199 -5.60 -4.29 -8.05
CA SER A 199 -5.90 -2.86 -7.89
C SER A 199 -4.58 -2.11 -7.87
N VAL A 200 -4.45 -1.12 -8.68
CA VAL A 200 -3.30 -0.22 -8.74
C VAL A 200 -3.80 1.18 -8.48
#